data_09bb18e809f7284e5a5193792ddc3a1b
#
_entry.id   09bb18e809f7284e5a5193792ddc3a1b
#
_cell.length_a   1.000
_cell.length_b   1.000
_cell.length_c   1.000
_cell.angle_alpha   90.00
_cell.angle_beta   90.00
_cell.angle_gamma   90.00
#
_symmetry.space_group_name_H-M   'P 1'
#
loop_
_entity.id
_entity.type
_entity.pdbx_description
1 polymer ?
#
loop_
_entity_poly.entity_id
_entity_poly.type
_entity_poly.pdbx_seq_one_letter_code
_entity_poly.pdbx_strand_id
1 'polypeptide(L)'
;MQYITRYQKDNDGTYSVVATGVELEQSHIDLLENGYPLKAEVEVPDNKKLSIEQRKKIFAMCRDIELHWGEPVESTRKLLQTELEIMKGYEEISLRDCSMKVARELIELIIAFMFHHQIPMSIETSKLLSEDKALLYWATINRNCVIC
;
A
#
# COMPACT_ATOMS: atom_id res chain seq x y z
N MET A 1 7.83 -4.64 21.78
CA MET A 1 8.12 -3.96 20.51
C MET A 1 9.44 -4.47 19.94
N GLN A 2 9.47 -4.82 18.69
CA GLN A 2 10.63 -5.44 18.05
C GLN A 2 11.42 -4.39 17.28
N TYR A 3 12.73 -4.45 17.32
CA TYR A 3 13.61 -3.48 16.68
C TYR A 3 14.72 -4.17 15.91
N ILE A 4 15.03 -3.68 14.69
CA ILE A 4 16.28 -4.01 14.00
C ILE A 4 17.37 -3.08 14.56
N THR A 5 18.36 -3.66 15.25
CA THR A 5 19.40 -2.91 15.95
C THR A 5 20.72 -2.84 15.20
N ARG A 6 20.97 -3.79 14.31
CA ARG A 6 22.17 -3.83 13.47
C ARG A 6 21.83 -4.40 12.09
N TYR A 7 22.57 -3.97 11.09
CA TYR A 7 22.53 -4.56 9.76
C TYR A 7 23.93 -4.62 9.16
N GLN A 8 24.14 -5.55 8.25
CA GLN A 8 25.33 -5.68 7.43
C GLN A 8 24.89 -6.00 6.00
N LYS A 9 25.50 -5.34 5.01
CA LYS A 9 25.26 -5.67 3.61
C LYS A 9 26.18 -6.83 3.22
N ASP A 10 25.60 -7.86 2.68
CA ASP A 10 26.30 -9.05 2.21
C ASP A 10 26.79 -8.90 0.76
N ASN A 11 27.73 -9.73 0.33
CA ASN A 11 28.35 -9.62 -1.00
C ASN A 11 27.40 -9.94 -2.16
N ASP A 12 26.32 -10.63 -1.89
CA ASP A 12 25.27 -10.99 -2.86
C ASP A 12 24.18 -9.90 -3.01
N GLY A 13 24.32 -8.79 -2.28
CA GLY A 13 23.37 -7.67 -2.30
C GLY A 13 22.21 -7.81 -1.29
N THR A 14 22.17 -8.88 -0.53
CA THR A 14 21.23 -9.07 0.59
C THR A 14 21.71 -8.33 1.85
N TYR A 15 20.90 -8.35 2.90
CA TYR A 15 21.23 -7.74 4.18
C TYR A 15 21.03 -8.74 5.31
N SER A 16 22.07 -8.92 6.13
CA SER A 16 21.93 -9.58 7.42
C SER A 16 21.48 -8.57 8.47
N VAL A 17 20.47 -8.91 9.26
CA VAL A 17 19.91 -8.03 10.28
C VAL A 17 19.87 -8.71 11.64
N VAL A 18 20.04 -7.91 12.70
CA VAL A 18 19.84 -8.37 14.09
C VAL A 18 18.58 -7.71 14.62
N ALA A 19 17.58 -8.52 14.95
CA ALA A 19 16.36 -8.08 15.58
C ALA A 19 16.41 -8.35 17.09
N THR A 20 15.90 -7.41 17.88
CA THR A 20 15.75 -7.53 19.33
C THR A 20 14.28 -7.41 19.74
N GLY A 21 13.91 -7.98 20.89
CA GLY A 21 12.53 -7.99 21.37
C GLY A 21 11.65 -9.03 20.68
N VAL A 22 12.26 -10.02 20.03
CA VAL A 22 11.55 -11.14 19.39
C VAL A 22 11.25 -12.19 20.47
N GLU A 23 9.98 -12.56 20.62
CA GLU A 23 9.54 -13.68 21.46
C GLU A 23 9.63 -14.98 20.67
N LEU A 24 10.34 -15.96 21.22
CA LEU A 24 10.50 -17.28 20.64
C LEU A 24 9.88 -18.32 21.56
N GLU A 25 9.18 -19.27 20.98
CA GLU A 25 8.73 -20.46 21.72
C GLU A 25 9.92 -21.38 22.03
N GLN A 26 9.80 -22.21 23.07
CA GLN A 26 10.87 -23.11 23.49
C GLN A 26 11.31 -24.03 22.35
N SER A 27 10.40 -24.51 21.52
CA SER A 27 10.69 -25.33 20.34
C SER A 27 11.61 -24.64 19.33
N HIS A 28 11.46 -23.32 19.17
CA HIS A 28 12.30 -22.51 18.29
C HIS A 28 13.72 -22.33 18.88
N ILE A 29 13.79 -22.15 20.18
CA ILE A 29 15.06 -22.03 20.92
C ILE A 29 15.85 -23.35 20.80
N ASP A 30 15.20 -24.49 21.03
CA ASP A 30 15.81 -25.81 20.95
C ASP A 30 16.39 -26.09 19.52
N LEU A 31 15.68 -25.67 18.48
CA LEU A 31 16.17 -25.80 17.10
C LEU A 31 17.42 -24.96 16.86
N LEU A 32 17.42 -23.70 17.33
CA LEU A 32 18.54 -22.77 17.16
C LEU A 32 19.79 -23.26 17.94
N GLU A 33 19.60 -23.74 19.16
CA GLU A 33 20.69 -24.29 19.97
C GLU A 33 21.31 -25.54 19.35
N ASN A 34 20.53 -26.34 18.61
CA ASN A 34 21.00 -27.47 17.85
C ASN A 34 21.58 -27.11 16.46
N GLY A 35 21.69 -25.80 16.16
CA GLY A 35 22.29 -25.30 14.92
C GLY A 35 21.38 -25.35 13.69
N TYR A 36 20.08 -25.53 13.85
CA TYR A 36 19.12 -25.51 12.76
C TYR A 36 18.64 -24.09 12.51
N PRO A 37 18.76 -23.55 11.28
CA PRO A 37 18.26 -22.22 10.98
C PRO A 37 16.72 -22.21 10.93
N LEU A 38 16.11 -21.18 11.52
CA LEU A 38 14.68 -20.93 11.42
C LEU A 38 14.40 -20.02 10.22
N LYS A 39 13.38 -20.36 9.45
CA LYS A 39 12.83 -19.47 8.43
C LYS A 39 11.87 -18.50 9.11
N ALA A 40 12.12 -17.21 8.95
CA ALA A 40 11.25 -16.16 9.48
C ALA A 40 10.93 -15.13 8.40
N GLU A 41 9.75 -14.54 8.48
CA GLU A 41 9.39 -13.36 7.71
C GLU A 41 9.56 -12.13 8.59
N VAL A 42 10.29 -11.14 8.08
CA VAL A 42 10.53 -9.88 8.77
C VAL A 42 9.87 -8.76 7.97
N GLU A 43 8.81 -8.17 8.50
CA GLU A 43 8.19 -6.99 7.93
C GLU A 43 8.74 -5.73 8.61
N VAL A 44 9.38 -4.87 7.83
CA VAL A 44 9.84 -3.56 8.30
C VAL A 44 8.79 -2.53 7.89
N PRO A 45 8.05 -1.94 8.84
CA PRO A 45 7.05 -0.95 8.50
C PRO A 45 7.69 0.28 7.85
N ASP A 46 7.08 0.76 6.76
CA ASP A 46 7.51 1.99 6.10
C ASP A 46 7.09 3.19 6.96
N ASN A 47 8.06 3.80 7.63
CA ASN A 47 7.83 4.97 8.48
C ASN A 47 7.69 6.28 7.70
N LYS A 48 7.80 6.25 6.37
CA LYS A 48 7.59 7.45 5.55
C LYS A 48 6.10 7.76 5.49
N LYS A 49 5.77 9.00 5.83
CA LYS A 49 4.41 9.50 5.73
C LYS A 49 3.99 9.68 4.26
N LEU A 50 2.71 9.58 4.03
CA LEU A 50 2.04 9.86 2.76
C LEU A 50 2.58 11.16 2.12
N SER A 51 2.94 11.11 0.84
CA SER A 51 3.41 12.27 0.09
C SER A 51 2.26 13.18 -0.35
N ILE A 52 2.60 14.45 -0.64
CA ILE A 52 1.64 15.40 -1.20
C ILE A 52 1.07 14.88 -2.54
N GLU A 53 1.91 14.24 -3.35
CA GLU A 53 1.48 13.66 -4.63
C GLU A 53 0.48 12.52 -4.46
N GLN A 54 0.74 11.59 -3.53
CA GLN A 54 -0.19 10.52 -3.22
C GLN A 54 -1.54 11.06 -2.75
N ARG A 55 -1.52 12.08 -1.89
CA ARG A 55 -2.73 12.76 -1.44
C ARG A 55 -3.50 13.38 -2.61
N LYS A 56 -2.82 14.08 -3.51
CA LYS A 56 -3.44 14.65 -4.72
C LYS A 56 -4.10 13.58 -5.60
N LYS A 57 -3.43 12.43 -5.81
CA LYS A 57 -3.96 11.30 -6.58
C LYS A 57 -5.26 10.78 -5.97
N ILE A 58 -5.27 10.53 -4.66
CA ILE A 58 -6.46 10.04 -3.93
C ILE A 58 -7.65 11.00 -4.09
N PHE A 59 -7.44 12.29 -3.84
CA PHE A 59 -8.51 13.28 -3.94
C PHE A 59 -8.98 13.52 -5.39
N ALA A 60 -8.09 13.46 -6.38
CA ALA A 60 -8.47 13.57 -7.79
C ALA A 60 -9.38 12.41 -8.22
N MET A 61 -9.02 11.19 -7.90
CA MET A 61 -9.85 10.01 -8.17
C MET A 61 -11.20 10.05 -7.45
N CYS A 62 -11.22 10.42 -6.17
CA CYS A 62 -12.48 10.57 -5.43
C CYS A 62 -13.39 11.65 -6.04
N ARG A 63 -12.82 12.70 -6.61
CA ARG A 63 -13.55 13.77 -7.31
C ARG A 63 -14.16 13.27 -8.62
N ASP A 64 -13.43 12.43 -9.38
CA ASP A 64 -13.97 11.80 -10.59
C ASP A 64 -15.13 10.84 -10.25
N ILE A 65 -15.04 10.11 -9.13
CA ILE A 65 -16.12 9.26 -8.62
C ILE A 65 -17.34 10.11 -8.24
N GLU A 66 -17.15 11.23 -7.52
CA GLU A 66 -18.23 12.17 -7.19
C GLU A 66 -18.94 12.68 -8.44
N LEU A 67 -18.19 13.09 -9.46
CA LEU A 67 -18.75 13.56 -10.73
C LEU A 67 -19.59 12.51 -11.47
N HIS A 68 -19.22 11.24 -11.32
CA HIS A 68 -19.91 10.14 -11.99
C HIS A 68 -21.12 9.60 -11.20
N TRP A 69 -20.98 9.49 -9.87
CA TRP A 69 -21.99 8.87 -9.01
C TRP A 69 -22.78 9.87 -8.15
N GLY A 70 -22.29 11.09 -8.01
CA GLY A 70 -22.93 12.11 -7.16
C GLY A 70 -22.65 11.95 -5.67
N GLU A 71 -21.86 10.94 -5.26
CA GLU A 71 -21.48 10.77 -3.86
C GLU A 71 -20.35 11.73 -3.48
N PRO A 72 -20.45 12.46 -2.36
CA PRO A 72 -19.44 13.43 -1.94
C PRO A 72 -18.03 12.80 -1.82
N VAL A 73 -16.98 13.54 -2.19
CA VAL A 73 -15.58 13.12 -2.09
C VAL A 73 -15.23 12.51 -0.74
N GLU A 74 -15.67 13.14 0.35
CA GLU A 74 -15.38 12.68 1.70
C GLU A 74 -16.04 11.34 2.03
N SER A 75 -17.28 11.13 1.59
CA SER A 75 -18.00 9.87 1.77
C SER A 75 -17.33 8.74 1.01
N THR A 76 -17.02 8.98 -0.27
CA THR A 76 -16.31 8.02 -1.14
C THR A 76 -14.95 7.67 -0.58
N ARG A 77 -14.19 8.66 -0.18
CA ARG A 77 -12.87 8.47 0.42
C ARG A 77 -12.94 7.61 1.67
N LYS A 78 -13.86 7.92 2.58
CA LYS A 78 -14.03 7.18 3.84
C LYS A 78 -14.47 5.74 3.59
N LEU A 79 -15.38 5.52 2.64
CA LEU A 79 -15.82 4.18 2.23
C LEU A 79 -14.62 3.32 1.78
N LEU A 80 -13.81 3.84 0.86
CA LEU A 80 -12.66 3.12 0.31
C LEU A 80 -11.54 2.91 1.33
N GLN A 81 -11.35 3.85 2.26
CA GLN A 81 -10.45 3.66 3.41
C GLN A 81 -10.93 2.52 4.30
N THR A 82 -12.21 2.50 4.67
CA THR A 82 -12.80 1.43 5.48
C THR A 82 -12.70 0.07 4.78
N GLU A 83 -12.91 0.03 3.47
CA GLU A 83 -12.75 -1.21 2.68
C GLU A 83 -11.31 -1.72 2.77
N LEU A 84 -10.32 -0.85 2.61
CA LEU A 84 -8.90 -1.21 2.75
C LEU A 84 -8.56 -1.69 4.17
N GLU A 85 -9.10 -1.02 5.18
CA GLU A 85 -8.95 -1.40 6.59
C GLU A 85 -9.42 -2.83 6.84
N ILE A 86 -10.61 -3.17 6.34
CA ILE A 86 -11.18 -4.51 6.47
C ILE A 86 -10.36 -5.54 5.68
N MET A 87 -9.98 -5.24 4.45
CA MET A 87 -9.23 -6.16 3.57
C MET A 87 -7.83 -6.50 4.11
N LYS A 88 -7.17 -5.53 4.72
CA LYS A 88 -5.77 -5.64 5.16
C LYS A 88 -5.60 -5.81 6.66
N GLY A 89 -6.68 -5.67 7.43
CA GLY A 89 -6.62 -5.70 8.89
C GLY A 89 -5.92 -4.48 9.48
N TYR A 90 -5.97 -3.34 8.78
CA TYR A 90 -5.45 -2.09 9.32
C TYR A 90 -6.39 -1.53 10.38
N GLU A 91 -5.81 -0.82 11.35
CA GLU A 91 -6.55 0.13 12.18
C GLU A 91 -7.02 1.31 11.34
N GLU A 92 -7.67 2.31 11.94
CA GLU A 92 -8.20 3.47 11.23
C GLU A 92 -7.13 4.16 10.37
N ILE A 93 -7.37 4.21 9.05
CA ILE A 93 -6.47 4.88 8.10
C ILE A 93 -6.78 6.38 8.10
N SER A 94 -5.78 7.19 8.46
CA SER A 94 -5.86 8.64 8.34
C SER A 94 -4.92 9.14 7.25
N LEU A 95 -5.44 9.86 6.25
CA LEU A 95 -4.62 10.51 5.22
C LEU A 95 -3.73 11.63 5.78
N ARG A 96 -3.86 11.97 7.05
CA ARG A 96 -2.97 12.89 7.73
C ARG A 96 -1.64 12.23 8.10
N ASP A 97 -1.70 10.96 8.51
CA ASP A 97 -0.59 10.30 9.20
C ASP A 97 -0.23 8.92 8.65
N CYS A 98 -1.00 8.37 7.68
CA CYS A 98 -0.72 7.04 7.15
C CYS A 98 0.64 6.97 6.44
N SER A 99 1.20 5.77 6.37
CA SER A 99 2.45 5.53 5.66
C SER A 99 2.29 5.64 4.14
N MET A 100 3.39 5.87 3.43
CA MET A 100 3.41 5.84 1.95
C MET A 100 2.95 4.49 1.39
N LYS A 101 3.21 3.38 2.12
CA LYS A 101 2.76 2.03 1.75
C LYS A 101 1.23 1.96 1.75
N VAL A 102 0.61 2.36 2.86
CA VAL A 102 -0.86 2.36 3.00
C VAL A 102 -1.52 3.28 1.97
N ALA A 103 -0.92 4.46 1.74
CA ALA A 103 -1.41 5.38 0.71
C ALA A 103 -1.33 4.79 -0.70
N ARG A 104 -0.28 4.03 -1.02
CA ARG A 104 -0.15 3.32 -2.30
C ARG A 104 -1.23 2.26 -2.45
N GLU A 105 -1.44 1.44 -1.44
CA GLU A 105 -2.47 0.40 -1.45
C GLU A 105 -3.88 1.01 -1.59
N LEU A 106 -4.12 2.16 -0.98
CA LEU A 106 -5.38 2.89 -1.16
C LEU A 106 -5.55 3.40 -2.61
N ILE A 107 -4.49 3.95 -3.21
CA ILE A 107 -4.50 4.36 -4.62
C ILE A 107 -4.81 3.17 -5.53
N GLU A 108 -4.16 2.03 -5.31
CA GLU A 108 -4.40 0.79 -6.08
C GLU A 108 -5.84 0.31 -5.95
N LEU A 109 -6.41 0.35 -4.73
CA LEU A 109 -7.80 0.00 -4.49
C LEU A 109 -8.76 0.95 -5.22
N ILE A 110 -8.54 2.26 -5.17
CA ILE A 110 -9.40 3.24 -5.84
C ILE A 110 -9.33 3.05 -7.36
N ILE A 111 -8.16 2.81 -7.94
CA ILE A 111 -8.01 2.52 -9.37
C ILE A 111 -8.81 1.27 -9.74
N ALA A 112 -8.66 0.17 -9.01
CA ALA A 112 -9.40 -1.06 -9.23
C ALA A 112 -10.92 -0.84 -9.14
N PHE A 113 -11.37 -0.07 -8.16
CA PHE A 113 -12.76 0.31 -7.97
C PHE A 113 -13.30 1.11 -9.17
N MET A 114 -12.56 2.11 -9.66
CA MET A 114 -12.96 2.90 -10.81
C MET A 114 -13.08 2.05 -12.09
N PHE A 115 -12.14 1.14 -12.34
CA PHE A 115 -12.21 0.22 -13.49
C PHE A 115 -13.37 -0.77 -13.36
N HIS A 116 -13.59 -1.33 -12.17
CA HIS A 116 -14.68 -2.26 -11.94
C HIS A 116 -16.06 -1.65 -12.18
N HIS A 117 -16.24 -0.40 -11.76
CA HIS A 117 -17.48 0.35 -11.92
C HIS A 117 -17.55 1.20 -13.18
N GLN A 118 -16.56 1.08 -14.08
CA GLN A 118 -16.49 1.81 -15.35
C GLN A 118 -16.58 3.33 -15.17
N ILE A 119 -15.97 3.85 -14.08
CA ILE A 119 -15.94 5.28 -13.80
C ILE A 119 -14.82 5.91 -14.64
N PRO A 120 -15.13 6.89 -15.49
CA PRO A 120 -14.13 7.54 -16.32
C PRO A 120 -13.19 8.40 -15.48
N MET A 121 -11.91 8.36 -15.81
CA MET A 121 -10.91 9.28 -15.24
C MET A 121 -10.88 10.57 -16.04
N SER A 122 -10.82 11.70 -15.35
CA SER A 122 -10.55 12.99 -15.98
C SER A 122 -9.12 13.03 -16.57
N ILE A 123 -8.88 13.93 -17.51
CA ILE A 123 -7.55 14.14 -18.09
C ILE A 123 -6.54 14.51 -17.00
N GLU A 124 -6.95 15.29 -16.01
CA GLU A 124 -6.10 15.68 -14.89
C GLU A 124 -5.70 14.47 -14.04
N THR A 125 -6.66 13.63 -13.67
CA THR A 125 -6.41 12.40 -12.91
C THR A 125 -5.53 11.43 -13.68
N SER A 126 -5.80 11.23 -14.98
CA SER A 126 -5.00 10.37 -15.86
C SER A 126 -3.54 10.83 -15.95
N LYS A 127 -3.28 12.15 -16.01
CA LYS A 127 -1.93 12.70 -15.97
C LYS A 127 -1.21 12.45 -14.65
N LEU A 128 -1.91 12.61 -13.52
CA LEU A 128 -1.35 12.34 -12.19
C LEU A 128 -0.97 10.87 -11.99
N LEU A 129 -1.69 9.96 -12.64
CA LEU A 129 -1.51 8.51 -12.52
C LEU A 129 -0.71 7.90 -13.67
N SER A 130 -0.24 8.67 -14.63
CA SER A 130 0.38 8.17 -15.88
C SER A 130 1.55 7.22 -15.68
N GLU A 131 2.29 7.36 -14.57
CA GLU A 131 3.41 6.51 -14.21
C GLU A 131 3.04 5.42 -13.18
N ASP A 132 1.76 5.34 -12.81
CA ASP A 132 1.31 4.40 -11.79
C ASP A 132 1.13 2.99 -12.38
N LYS A 133 1.86 2.02 -11.83
CA LYS A 133 1.83 0.63 -12.33
C LYS A 133 0.44 0.00 -12.24
N ALA A 134 -0.35 0.36 -11.22
CA ALA A 134 -1.70 -0.16 -11.06
C ALA A 134 -2.61 0.34 -12.19
N LEU A 135 -2.51 1.62 -12.56
CA LEU A 135 -3.26 2.15 -13.70
C LEU A 135 -2.91 1.43 -15.00
N LEU A 136 -1.61 1.26 -15.28
CA LEU A 136 -1.14 0.56 -16.48
C LEU A 136 -1.64 -0.88 -16.53
N TYR A 137 -1.59 -1.59 -15.40
CA TYR A 137 -2.08 -2.95 -15.28
C TYR A 137 -3.59 -3.05 -15.60
N TRP A 138 -4.41 -2.24 -14.94
CA TRP A 138 -5.86 -2.25 -15.14
C TRP A 138 -6.28 -1.80 -16.53
N ALA A 139 -5.62 -0.79 -17.09
CA ALA A 139 -5.86 -0.34 -18.46
C ALA A 139 -5.55 -1.46 -19.47
N THR A 140 -4.46 -2.19 -19.27
CA THR A 140 -4.07 -3.30 -20.15
C THR A 140 -5.09 -4.44 -20.10
N ILE A 141 -5.54 -4.85 -18.89
CA ILE A 141 -6.54 -5.90 -18.76
C ILE A 141 -7.86 -5.52 -19.40
N ASN A 142 -8.31 -4.29 -19.21
CA ASN A 142 -9.59 -3.82 -19.73
C ASN A 142 -9.49 -3.30 -21.18
N ARG A 143 -8.31 -3.37 -21.81
CA ARG A 143 -8.04 -2.86 -23.16
C ARG A 143 -8.42 -1.39 -23.35
N ASN A 144 -8.29 -0.61 -22.30
CA ASN A 144 -8.55 0.83 -22.31
C ASN A 144 -7.25 1.59 -22.56
N CYS A 145 -7.35 2.65 -23.37
CA CYS A 145 -6.25 3.58 -23.56
C CYS A 145 -6.05 4.41 -22.27
N VAL A 146 -4.81 4.50 -21.80
CA VAL A 146 -4.47 5.32 -20.61
C VAL A 146 -4.43 6.81 -20.97
N ILE A 147 -4.27 7.15 -22.22
CA ILE A 147 -4.02 8.51 -22.72
C ILE A 147 -5.29 9.15 -23.35
N CYS A 148 -6.16 8.35 -23.89
CA CYS A 148 -7.43 8.74 -24.49
C CYS A 148 -8.64 8.21 -23.74
#